data_a5307788ac43a3ffcdc0c26ad22ab5b7
#
_entry.id   a5307788ac43a3ffcdc0c26ad22ab5b7
#
_cell.length_a   1.000
_cell.length_b   1.000
_cell.length_c   1.000
_cell.angle_alpha   90.00
_cell.angle_beta   90.00
_cell.angle_gamma   90.00
#
_symmetry.space_group_name_H-M   'P 1'
#
loop_
_entity.id
_entity.type
_entity.pdbx_description
1 polymer ?
#
loop_
_entity_poly.entity_id
_entity_poly.type
_entity_poly.pdbx_seq_one_letter_code
_entity_poly.pdbx_strand_id
1 'polypeptide(L)'
;MFVDTHTHFYDEWLLPDADEAVRRALDAGVGRFIQADVDSHERPAMWDVSARYPGVIYNMLGLYPGSVAENWKEELDLVFGIAGDSRSEPGMTGFVAIGEIGLDYHEGKEFAARQKEVLRLQFELAAKMDLPVNIHLRDAWEDFFQVLGDCKHLHLRGDLHCFSGSYEVYQRANQYGDFSVGIGGVVTFKNSGLAATVARIPMEHILLETDAPYLAPVPYRGKRNESAYLPIVAAKVAEVKGMSVKEIEEVTTNNAFKLFNIQ
;
A
#
# COMPACT_ATOMS: atom_id res chain seq x y z
N MET A 1 -1.64 -7.25 -17.98
CA MET A 1 -2.09 -7.68 -16.64
C MET A 1 -2.01 -6.51 -15.69
N PHE A 2 -2.88 -6.42 -14.71
CA PHE A 2 -2.81 -5.42 -13.64
C PHE A 2 -1.93 -5.90 -12.49
N VAL A 3 -1.47 -4.96 -11.66
CA VAL A 3 -0.83 -5.20 -10.36
C VAL A 3 -1.71 -4.55 -9.29
N ASP A 4 -2.14 -5.32 -8.29
CA ASP A 4 -2.78 -4.82 -7.08
C ASP A 4 -1.69 -4.51 -6.06
N THR A 5 -1.40 -3.23 -5.86
CA THR A 5 -0.25 -2.82 -5.04
C THR A 5 -0.51 -2.78 -3.55
N HIS A 6 -1.77 -3.06 -3.13
CA HIS A 6 -2.13 -3.14 -1.70
C HIS A 6 -3.37 -4.00 -1.48
N THR A 7 -3.21 -5.14 -0.81
CA THR A 7 -4.30 -6.07 -0.48
C THR A 7 -3.96 -6.90 0.76
N HIS A 8 -4.98 -7.53 1.39
CA HIS A 8 -4.84 -8.35 2.60
C HIS A 8 -5.55 -9.70 2.44
N PHE A 9 -5.02 -10.59 1.59
CA PHE A 9 -5.62 -11.94 1.40
C PHE A 9 -5.66 -12.78 2.67
N TYR A 10 -4.87 -12.43 3.68
CA TYR A 10 -4.79 -13.08 4.98
C TYR A 10 -5.81 -12.53 6.00
N ASP A 11 -6.49 -11.42 5.68
CA ASP A 11 -7.54 -10.85 6.53
C ASP A 11 -8.67 -11.86 6.79
N GLU A 12 -9.25 -11.83 7.99
CA GLU A 12 -10.29 -12.77 8.43
C GLU A 12 -11.48 -12.91 7.46
N TRP A 13 -11.76 -11.87 6.68
CA TRP A 13 -12.85 -11.88 5.69
C TRP A 13 -12.45 -12.50 4.35
N LEU A 14 -11.16 -12.58 4.02
CA LEU A 14 -10.66 -13.17 2.77
C LEU A 14 -9.98 -14.52 2.99
N LEU A 15 -9.31 -14.72 4.12
CA LEU A 15 -8.54 -15.93 4.40
C LEU A 15 -9.32 -17.24 4.20
N PRO A 16 -10.63 -17.33 4.59
CA PRO A 16 -11.39 -18.57 4.40
C PRO A 16 -11.54 -19.03 2.94
N ASP A 17 -11.48 -18.11 1.98
CA ASP A 17 -11.55 -18.40 0.54
C ASP A 17 -10.42 -17.70 -0.26
N ALA A 18 -9.25 -17.51 0.37
CA ALA A 18 -8.12 -16.78 -0.22
C ALA A 18 -7.69 -17.35 -1.59
N ASP A 19 -7.61 -18.66 -1.73
CA ASP A 19 -7.23 -19.32 -2.98
C ASP A 19 -8.25 -19.06 -4.11
N GLU A 20 -9.54 -19.06 -3.77
CA GLU A 20 -10.61 -18.70 -4.69
C GLU A 20 -10.57 -17.21 -5.05
N ALA A 21 -10.27 -16.33 -4.08
CA ALA A 21 -10.15 -14.89 -4.30
C ALA A 21 -8.96 -14.58 -5.23
N VAL A 22 -7.81 -15.21 -5.00
CA VAL A 22 -6.64 -15.10 -5.91
C VAL A 22 -6.99 -15.59 -7.31
N ARG A 23 -7.65 -16.75 -7.45
CA ARG A 23 -8.05 -17.28 -8.76
C ARG A 23 -9.00 -16.32 -9.49
N ARG A 24 -10.03 -15.79 -8.80
CA ARG A 24 -10.94 -14.80 -9.40
C ARG A 24 -10.20 -13.56 -9.87
N ALA A 25 -9.20 -13.09 -9.12
CA ALA A 25 -8.39 -11.94 -9.49
C ALA A 25 -7.51 -12.24 -10.72
N LEU A 26 -6.88 -13.41 -10.79
CA LEU A 26 -6.11 -13.85 -11.97
C LEU A 26 -7.01 -13.93 -13.22
N ASP A 27 -8.21 -14.51 -13.09
CA ASP A 27 -9.20 -14.58 -14.18
C ASP A 27 -9.68 -13.19 -14.63
N ALA A 28 -9.69 -12.20 -13.73
CA ALA A 28 -9.99 -10.80 -14.03
C ALA A 28 -8.81 -10.03 -14.65
N GLY A 29 -7.63 -10.67 -14.84
CA GLY A 29 -6.45 -10.06 -15.44
C GLY A 29 -5.53 -9.35 -14.44
N VAL A 30 -5.71 -9.55 -13.13
CA VAL A 30 -4.77 -9.06 -12.10
C VAL A 30 -3.72 -10.14 -11.88
N GLY A 31 -2.48 -9.88 -12.27
CA GLY A 31 -1.45 -10.92 -12.33
C GLY A 31 -0.40 -10.86 -11.23
N ARG A 32 -0.36 -9.78 -10.45
CA ARG A 32 0.54 -9.61 -9.30
C ARG A 32 -0.19 -8.92 -8.16
N PHE A 33 0.20 -9.27 -6.93
CA PHE A 33 -0.41 -8.77 -5.71
C PHE A 33 0.68 -8.44 -4.70
N ILE A 34 0.54 -7.33 -3.99
CA ILE A 34 1.43 -6.98 -2.88
C ILE A 34 0.58 -6.94 -1.61
N GLN A 35 0.85 -7.86 -0.69
CA GLN A 35 0.20 -7.88 0.61
C GLN A 35 0.88 -6.91 1.57
N ALA A 36 0.11 -6.05 2.20
CA ALA A 36 0.59 -5.18 3.25
C ALA A 36 0.69 -5.93 4.58
N ASP A 37 1.71 -5.66 5.37
CA ASP A 37 1.89 -6.24 6.70
C ASP A 37 1.22 -5.34 7.74
N VAL A 38 0.59 -5.93 8.73
CA VAL A 38 -0.12 -5.20 9.80
C VAL A 38 0.67 -5.28 11.12
N ASP A 39 0.92 -6.49 11.61
CA ASP A 39 1.65 -6.74 12.86
C ASP A 39 2.14 -8.19 12.97
N SER A 40 2.77 -8.53 14.08
CA SER A 40 3.32 -9.87 14.30
C SER A 40 2.26 -10.97 14.41
N HIS A 41 1.02 -10.63 14.75
CA HIS A 41 -0.09 -11.58 14.87
C HIS A 41 -0.59 -12.03 13.49
N GLU A 42 -0.77 -11.09 12.56
CA GLU A 42 -1.30 -11.36 11.23
C GLU A 42 -0.24 -11.89 10.24
N ARG A 43 1.02 -11.51 10.43
CA ARG A 43 2.14 -11.81 9.54
C ARG A 43 2.32 -13.29 9.18
N PRO A 44 2.17 -14.27 10.11
CA PRO A 44 2.28 -15.68 9.75
C PRO A 44 1.25 -16.13 8.71
N ALA A 45 0.00 -15.65 8.80
CA ALA A 45 -1.06 -15.94 7.83
C ALA A 45 -0.75 -15.30 6.47
N MET A 46 -0.24 -14.06 6.46
CA MET A 46 0.23 -13.37 5.25
C MET A 46 1.30 -14.19 4.51
N TRP A 47 2.31 -14.68 5.23
CA TRP A 47 3.37 -15.50 4.65
C TRP A 47 2.86 -16.86 4.14
N ASP A 48 1.94 -17.49 4.86
CA ASP A 48 1.35 -18.74 4.43
C ASP A 48 0.59 -18.60 3.10
N VAL A 49 -0.16 -17.50 2.94
CA VAL A 49 -0.84 -17.21 1.66
C VAL A 49 0.18 -16.98 0.55
N SER A 50 1.18 -16.13 0.75
CA SER A 50 2.16 -15.81 -0.30
C SER A 50 3.03 -17.01 -0.70
N ALA A 51 3.36 -17.89 0.24
CA ALA A 51 4.15 -19.09 -0.03
C ALA A 51 3.47 -20.06 -1.02
N ARG A 52 2.14 -20.01 -1.14
CA ARG A 52 1.36 -20.80 -2.11
C ARG A 52 1.45 -20.23 -3.54
N TYR A 53 1.83 -18.97 -3.69
CA TYR A 53 1.83 -18.24 -4.97
C TYR A 53 3.17 -17.53 -5.25
N PRO A 54 4.29 -18.28 -5.33
CA PRO A 54 5.62 -17.69 -5.52
C PRO A 54 5.70 -16.92 -6.85
N GLY A 55 6.22 -15.69 -6.80
CA GLY A 55 6.31 -14.81 -7.96
C GLY A 55 4.99 -14.18 -8.42
N VAL A 56 3.89 -14.44 -7.72
CA VAL A 56 2.55 -13.85 -7.96
C VAL A 56 2.16 -12.94 -6.81
N ILE A 57 2.33 -13.40 -5.57
CA ILE A 57 2.07 -12.64 -4.36
C ILE A 57 3.39 -12.26 -3.70
N TYR A 58 3.57 -10.98 -3.44
CA TYR A 58 4.68 -10.37 -2.74
C TYR A 58 4.20 -9.81 -1.41
N ASN A 59 5.10 -9.65 -0.46
CA ASN A 59 4.77 -9.11 0.87
C ASN A 59 5.52 -7.81 1.13
N MET A 60 4.93 -6.95 1.92
CA MET A 60 5.60 -5.87 2.63
C MET A 60 5.98 -6.34 4.04
N LEU A 61 6.79 -5.55 4.74
CA LEU A 61 7.14 -5.74 6.15
C LEU A 61 6.97 -4.41 6.88
N GLY A 62 6.18 -4.39 7.95
CA GLY A 62 5.95 -3.16 8.70
C GLY A 62 5.11 -3.36 9.95
N LEU A 63 4.88 -2.26 10.64
CA LEU A 63 3.91 -2.15 11.74
C LEU A 63 2.90 -1.08 11.38
N TYR A 64 1.66 -1.49 11.16
CA TYR A 64 0.53 -0.64 10.85
C TYR A 64 0.24 0.37 11.98
N PRO A 65 -0.09 1.63 11.72
CA PRO A 65 -0.31 2.62 12.77
C PRO A 65 -1.46 2.28 13.71
N GLY A 66 -2.51 1.59 13.26
CA GLY A 66 -3.60 1.12 14.11
C GLY A 66 -3.20 0.01 15.10
N SER A 67 -2.13 -0.74 14.80
CA SER A 67 -1.55 -1.75 15.70
C SER A 67 -0.52 -1.17 16.68
N VAL A 68 -0.24 0.13 16.63
CA VAL A 68 0.67 0.79 17.59
C VAL A 68 -0.02 0.94 18.94
N ALA A 69 0.38 0.11 19.91
CA ALA A 69 -0.17 0.02 21.26
C ALA A 69 0.95 0.14 22.32
N GLU A 70 0.71 -0.36 23.51
CA GLU A 70 1.71 -0.35 24.61
C GLU A 70 2.95 -1.18 24.27
N ASN A 71 2.80 -2.26 23.50
CA ASN A 71 3.86 -3.20 23.09
C ASN A 71 4.57 -2.80 21.77
N TRP A 72 4.41 -1.57 21.31
CA TRP A 72 4.94 -1.14 20.01
C TRP A 72 6.44 -1.37 19.81
N LYS A 73 7.23 -1.36 20.91
CA LYS A 73 8.68 -1.62 20.83
C LYS A 73 8.99 -3.07 20.50
N GLU A 74 8.28 -3.99 21.17
CA GLU A 74 8.39 -5.42 20.90
C GLU A 74 7.99 -5.74 19.45
N GLU A 75 6.92 -5.10 18.94
CA GLU A 75 6.50 -5.24 17.55
C GLU A 75 7.57 -4.72 16.58
N LEU A 76 8.14 -3.54 16.83
CA LEU A 76 9.23 -3.01 16.00
C LEU A 76 10.50 -3.87 16.07
N ASP A 77 10.85 -4.40 17.23
CA ASP A 77 12.01 -5.30 17.39
C ASP A 77 11.83 -6.55 16.52
N LEU A 78 10.60 -7.08 16.39
CA LEU A 78 10.30 -8.19 15.48
C LEU A 78 10.47 -7.77 14.02
N VAL A 79 9.96 -6.61 13.61
CA VAL A 79 10.16 -6.06 12.25
C VAL A 79 11.66 -5.91 11.95
N PHE A 80 12.43 -5.31 12.85
CA PHE A 80 13.87 -5.12 12.67
C PHE A 80 14.66 -6.42 12.66
N GLY A 81 14.25 -7.41 13.47
CA GLY A 81 14.84 -8.74 13.49
C GLY A 81 14.69 -9.43 12.13
N ILE A 82 13.47 -9.49 11.59
CA ILE A 82 13.17 -10.05 10.28
C ILE A 82 13.95 -9.32 9.19
N ALA A 83 13.95 -7.99 9.19
CA ALA A 83 14.70 -7.19 8.25
C ALA A 83 16.22 -7.43 8.33
N GLY A 84 16.74 -7.68 9.52
CA GLY A 84 18.14 -8.04 9.76
C GLY A 84 18.53 -9.40 9.17
N ASP A 85 17.71 -10.40 9.39
CA ASP A 85 17.96 -11.78 8.96
C ASP A 85 17.86 -11.94 7.44
N SER A 86 16.93 -11.23 6.79
CA SER A 86 16.73 -11.29 5.34
C SER A 86 17.92 -10.78 4.50
N ARG A 87 18.88 -10.07 5.12
CA ARG A 87 20.10 -9.60 4.44
C ARG A 87 21.21 -10.65 4.35
N SER A 88 21.09 -11.77 5.05
CA SER A 88 22.14 -12.81 5.07
C SER A 88 22.11 -13.73 3.85
N GLU A 89 21.04 -13.71 3.03
CA GLU A 89 20.96 -14.54 1.83
C GLU A 89 20.53 -13.70 0.61
N PRO A 90 21.43 -13.51 -0.41
CA PRO A 90 21.06 -12.83 -1.63
C PRO A 90 19.91 -13.54 -2.36
N GLY A 91 18.75 -12.87 -2.52
CA GLY A 91 17.57 -13.38 -3.19
C GLY A 91 16.45 -13.88 -2.28
N MET A 92 16.62 -13.86 -0.96
CA MET A 92 15.57 -14.17 0.03
C MET A 92 15.06 -12.93 0.78
N THR A 93 15.06 -11.76 0.16
CA THR A 93 14.24 -10.66 0.70
C THR A 93 12.79 -11.01 0.39
N GLY A 94 12.12 -11.64 1.35
CA GLY A 94 10.72 -12.05 1.19
C GLY A 94 9.73 -10.89 1.09
N PHE A 95 10.20 -9.61 1.10
CA PHE A 95 9.37 -8.42 1.04
C PHE A 95 9.94 -7.36 0.08
N VAL A 96 9.01 -6.60 -0.51
CA VAL A 96 9.29 -5.65 -1.60
C VAL A 96 9.17 -4.18 -1.16
N ALA A 97 8.67 -3.91 0.04
CA ALA A 97 8.53 -2.58 0.63
C ALA A 97 8.51 -2.64 2.16
N ILE A 98 8.74 -1.52 2.81
CA ILE A 98 8.38 -1.31 4.21
C ILE A 98 6.97 -0.74 4.25
N GLY A 99 6.03 -1.54 4.72
CA GLY A 99 4.58 -1.24 4.70
C GLY A 99 3.73 -2.40 5.29
N GLU A 100 2.58 -2.09 5.77
CA GLU A 100 1.90 -0.80 5.81
C GLU A 100 2.39 0.00 7.02
N ILE A 101 2.81 1.24 6.81
CA ILE A 101 3.30 2.13 7.87
C ILE A 101 2.60 3.48 7.78
N GLY A 102 2.61 4.28 8.83
CA GLY A 102 1.97 5.59 8.71
C GLY A 102 1.43 6.16 9.99
N LEU A 103 0.35 6.96 9.85
CA LEU A 103 -0.37 7.57 10.96
C LEU A 103 -1.88 7.41 10.76
N ASP A 104 -2.57 6.92 11.79
CA ASP A 104 -4.03 6.86 11.84
C ASP A 104 -4.55 7.51 13.12
N TYR A 105 -5.22 8.66 12.98
CA TYR A 105 -5.81 9.38 14.11
C TYR A 105 -7.33 9.17 14.23
N HIS A 106 -7.87 8.34 13.36
CA HIS A 106 -9.23 7.82 13.53
C HIS A 106 -9.24 6.60 14.47
N GLU A 107 -8.23 5.73 14.31
CA GLU A 107 -7.98 4.56 15.15
C GLU A 107 -6.64 4.77 15.87
N GLY A 108 -6.64 4.96 17.20
CA GLY A 108 -5.39 5.06 17.97
C GLY A 108 -4.80 6.47 18.12
N LYS A 109 -5.63 7.51 18.07
CA LYS A 109 -5.18 8.90 18.31
C LYS A 109 -4.48 9.10 19.66
N GLU A 110 -4.81 8.34 20.65
CA GLU A 110 -4.16 8.32 21.97
C GLU A 110 -2.69 7.91 21.89
N PHE A 111 -2.31 7.19 20.85
CA PHE A 111 -0.92 6.79 20.58
C PHE A 111 -0.22 7.66 19.53
N ALA A 112 -0.77 8.83 19.16
CA ALA A 112 -0.24 9.68 18.11
C ALA A 112 1.28 9.97 18.23
N ALA A 113 1.79 10.23 19.43
CA ALA A 113 3.21 10.45 19.65
C ALA A 113 4.05 9.20 19.36
N ARG A 114 3.53 8.01 19.70
CA ARG A 114 4.19 6.72 19.42
C ARG A 114 4.13 6.39 17.95
N GLN A 115 2.98 6.60 17.29
CA GLN A 115 2.85 6.39 15.84
C GLN A 115 3.89 7.23 15.06
N LYS A 116 4.12 8.49 15.44
CA LYS A 116 5.15 9.33 14.83
C LYS A 116 6.56 8.79 15.02
N GLU A 117 6.88 8.30 16.21
CA GLU A 117 8.19 7.67 16.48
C GLU A 117 8.35 6.37 15.69
N VAL A 118 7.33 5.51 15.68
CA VAL A 118 7.29 4.26 14.90
C VAL A 118 7.48 4.54 13.41
N LEU A 119 6.76 5.52 12.87
CA LEU A 119 6.88 5.91 11.46
C LEU A 119 8.31 6.37 11.12
N ARG A 120 8.91 7.22 11.95
CA ARG A 120 10.29 7.69 11.77
C ARG A 120 11.29 6.53 11.73
N LEU A 121 11.19 5.59 12.67
CA LEU A 121 12.07 4.43 12.75
C LEU A 121 11.91 3.50 11.54
N GLN A 122 10.69 3.33 11.03
CA GLN A 122 10.43 2.55 9.82
C GLN A 122 10.90 3.26 8.54
N PHE A 123 10.86 4.60 8.48
CA PHE A 123 11.51 5.36 7.40
C PHE A 123 13.03 5.15 7.39
N GLU A 124 13.68 5.17 8.55
CA GLU A 124 15.11 4.89 8.67
C GLU A 124 15.45 3.45 8.23
N LEU A 125 14.58 2.49 8.57
CA LEU A 125 14.71 1.10 8.11
C LEU A 125 14.61 0.99 6.59
N ALA A 126 13.58 1.61 6.00
CA ALA A 126 13.36 1.61 4.54
C ALA A 126 14.57 2.18 3.79
N ALA A 127 15.08 3.34 4.23
CA ALA A 127 16.27 3.95 3.65
C ALA A 127 17.51 3.06 3.77
N LYS A 128 17.70 2.41 4.94
CA LYS A 128 18.82 1.50 5.19
C LYS A 128 18.78 0.25 4.30
N MET A 129 17.58 -0.22 3.98
CA MET A 129 17.37 -1.40 3.13
C MET A 129 17.26 -1.07 1.63
N ASP A 130 17.21 0.20 1.29
CA ASP A 130 16.89 0.69 -0.07
C ASP A 130 15.56 0.15 -0.58
N LEU A 131 14.54 0.11 0.29
CA LEU A 131 13.19 -0.32 -0.05
C LEU A 131 12.25 0.89 -0.13
N PRO A 132 11.22 0.84 -1.00
CA PRO A 132 10.15 1.80 -0.98
C PRO A 132 9.30 1.68 0.29
N VAL A 133 8.54 2.73 0.61
CA VAL A 133 7.57 2.73 1.71
C VAL A 133 6.15 2.73 1.16
N ASN A 134 5.25 1.99 1.81
CA ASN A 134 3.80 2.05 1.55
C ASN A 134 3.12 2.69 2.76
N ILE A 135 2.50 3.86 2.56
CA ILE A 135 2.14 4.79 3.63
C ILE A 135 0.62 4.89 3.77
N HIS A 136 0.12 4.55 4.95
CA HIS A 136 -1.23 4.78 5.41
C HIS A 136 -1.38 6.14 6.08
N LEU A 137 -2.41 6.92 5.71
CA LEU A 137 -2.69 8.21 6.33
C LEU A 137 -4.18 8.45 6.51
N ARG A 138 -4.60 8.58 7.76
CA ARG A 138 -5.98 8.91 8.10
C ARG A 138 -6.04 9.99 9.19
N ASP A 139 -6.61 11.15 8.85
CA ASP A 139 -6.77 12.32 9.73
C ASP A 139 -5.46 12.86 10.34
N ALA A 140 -4.29 12.65 9.70
CA ALA A 140 -2.96 12.90 10.28
C ALA A 140 -1.98 13.66 9.36
N TRP A 141 -2.45 14.36 8.33
CA TRP A 141 -1.59 14.96 7.28
C TRP A 141 -0.51 15.92 7.81
N GLU A 142 -0.83 16.79 8.76
CA GLU A 142 0.14 17.78 9.25
C GLU A 142 1.27 17.14 10.05
N ASP A 143 0.96 16.19 10.93
CA ASP A 143 1.97 15.42 11.66
C ASP A 143 2.80 14.54 10.75
N PHE A 144 2.17 13.96 9.71
CA PHE A 144 2.90 13.23 8.67
C PHE A 144 3.92 14.12 7.97
N PHE A 145 3.54 15.31 7.53
CA PHE A 145 4.47 16.23 6.88
C PHE A 145 5.57 16.73 7.82
N GLN A 146 5.32 16.83 9.11
CA GLN A 146 6.36 17.11 10.09
C GLN A 146 7.39 15.97 10.12
N VAL A 147 6.95 14.71 10.31
CA VAL A 147 7.84 13.54 10.33
C VAL A 147 8.61 13.42 9.02
N LEU A 148 7.90 13.54 7.89
CA LEU A 148 8.51 13.46 6.57
C LEU A 148 9.56 14.55 6.32
N GLY A 149 9.31 15.76 6.83
CA GLY A 149 10.26 16.88 6.78
C GLY A 149 11.53 16.61 7.57
N ASP A 150 11.40 16.06 8.78
CA ASP A 150 12.53 15.65 9.63
C ASP A 150 13.35 14.53 8.98
N CYS A 151 12.70 13.67 8.19
CA CYS A 151 13.30 12.54 7.48
C CYS A 151 13.71 12.86 6.03
N LYS A 152 13.64 14.09 5.56
CA LYS A 152 13.95 14.45 4.17
C LYS A 152 15.35 14.01 3.70
N HIS A 153 16.30 13.96 4.60
CA HIS A 153 17.68 13.51 4.34
C HIS A 153 17.79 12.02 3.96
N LEU A 154 16.74 11.24 4.18
CA LEU A 154 16.68 9.81 3.85
C LEU A 154 16.35 9.55 2.37
N HIS A 155 15.93 10.57 1.61
CA HIS A 155 15.56 10.44 0.19
C HIS A 155 14.56 9.31 -0.08
N LEU A 156 13.48 9.27 0.70
CA LEU A 156 12.47 8.23 0.63
C LEU A 156 11.77 8.19 -0.73
N ARG A 157 11.42 6.98 -1.16
CA ARG A 157 10.50 6.74 -2.27
C ARG A 157 9.42 5.76 -1.82
N GLY A 158 8.25 5.83 -2.43
CA GLY A 158 7.15 4.94 -2.05
C GLY A 158 5.82 5.36 -2.63
N ASP A 159 4.76 4.96 -1.95
CA ASP A 159 3.42 5.38 -2.29
C ASP A 159 2.60 5.77 -1.05
N LEU A 160 1.69 6.70 -1.29
CA LEU A 160 0.61 7.03 -0.37
C LEU A 160 -0.55 6.10 -0.73
N HIS A 161 -0.70 5.00 0.00
CA HIS A 161 -1.76 4.03 -0.25
C HIS A 161 -3.13 4.63 0.09
N CYS A 162 -4.18 4.10 -0.52
CA CYS A 162 -5.58 4.53 -0.35
C CYS A 162 -5.73 6.06 -0.41
N PHE A 163 -5.02 6.67 -1.35
CA PHE A 163 -4.90 8.12 -1.42
C PHE A 163 -6.25 8.80 -1.53
N SER A 164 -6.55 9.65 -0.56
CA SER A 164 -7.77 10.44 -0.49
C SER A 164 -7.51 11.95 -0.33
N GLY A 165 -6.24 12.35 -0.43
CA GLY A 165 -5.81 13.75 -0.30
C GLY A 165 -6.12 14.59 -1.53
N SER A 166 -5.86 15.91 -1.43
CA SER A 166 -5.94 16.83 -2.56
C SER A 166 -4.66 16.76 -3.43
N TYR A 167 -4.73 17.36 -4.61
CA TYR A 167 -3.54 17.49 -5.45
C TYR A 167 -2.40 18.26 -4.78
N GLU A 168 -2.73 19.23 -3.95
CA GLU A 168 -1.76 20.02 -3.19
C GLU A 168 -1.05 19.18 -2.12
N VAL A 169 -1.76 18.21 -1.52
CA VAL A 169 -1.18 17.20 -0.62
C VAL A 169 -0.18 16.33 -1.37
N TYR A 170 -0.55 15.81 -2.53
CA TYR A 170 0.37 15.06 -3.39
C TYR A 170 1.61 15.88 -3.75
N GLN A 171 1.44 17.14 -4.20
CA GLN A 171 2.55 18.01 -4.52
C GLN A 171 3.46 18.27 -3.31
N ARG A 172 2.87 18.45 -2.11
CA ARG A 172 3.63 18.67 -0.88
C ARG A 172 4.46 17.45 -0.50
N ALA A 173 3.91 16.24 -0.61
CA ALA A 173 4.66 15.01 -0.35
C ALA A 173 5.89 14.89 -1.26
N ASN A 174 5.72 15.20 -2.55
CA ASN A 174 6.79 15.15 -3.54
C ASN A 174 7.86 16.27 -3.42
N GLN A 175 7.74 17.18 -2.44
CA GLN A 175 8.83 18.08 -2.05
C GLN A 175 9.85 17.43 -1.11
N TYR A 176 9.50 16.29 -0.52
CA TYR A 176 10.31 15.59 0.48
C TYR A 176 10.89 14.26 -0.01
N GLY A 177 10.32 13.66 -1.05
CA GLY A 177 10.74 12.37 -1.59
C GLY A 177 10.16 12.13 -2.99
N ASP A 178 10.12 10.87 -3.43
CA ASP A 178 9.52 10.44 -4.70
C ASP A 178 8.31 9.54 -4.38
N PHE A 179 7.10 10.13 -4.38
CA PHE A 179 5.90 9.44 -3.94
C PHE A 179 4.86 9.31 -5.05
N SER A 180 4.49 8.08 -5.32
CA SER A 180 3.29 7.72 -6.07
C SER A 180 2.05 7.76 -5.17
N VAL A 181 0.88 7.52 -5.75
CA VAL A 181 -0.39 7.40 -5.03
C VAL A 181 -1.09 6.11 -5.42
N GLY A 182 -1.52 5.34 -4.43
CA GLY A 182 -2.38 4.17 -4.59
C GLY A 182 -3.83 4.61 -4.80
N ILE A 183 -4.42 4.25 -5.93
CA ILE A 183 -5.79 4.58 -6.29
C ILE A 183 -6.65 3.33 -6.24
N GLY A 184 -7.54 3.29 -5.23
CA GLY A 184 -8.47 2.20 -4.97
C GLY A 184 -9.93 2.54 -5.29
N GLY A 185 -10.84 1.73 -4.74
CA GLY A 185 -12.29 1.79 -5.01
C GLY A 185 -12.95 3.16 -4.80
N VAL A 186 -12.37 3.99 -3.91
CA VAL A 186 -12.87 5.35 -3.58
C VAL A 186 -12.97 6.26 -4.81
N VAL A 187 -12.14 6.07 -5.83
CA VAL A 187 -12.21 6.88 -7.07
C VAL A 187 -13.54 6.73 -7.79
N THR A 188 -14.27 5.64 -7.56
CA THR A 188 -15.60 5.39 -8.13
C THR A 188 -16.74 6.07 -7.36
N PHE A 189 -16.47 6.64 -6.18
CA PHE A 189 -17.50 7.25 -5.33
C PHE A 189 -17.80 8.67 -5.78
N LYS A 190 -19.06 8.95 -6.15
CA LYS A 190 -19.47 10.26 -6.71
C LYS A 190 -19.09 11.47 -5.85
N ASN A 191 -19.09 11.32 -4.53
CA ASN A 191 -18.91 12.42 -3.58
C ASN A 191 -17.50 12.47 -2.97
N SER A 192 -16.54 11.63 -3.41
CA SER A 192 -15.20 11.62 -2.85
C SER A 192 -14.32 12.80 -3.30
N GLY A 193 -14.63 13.41 -4.45
CA GLY A 193 -13.77 14.41 -5.07
C GLY A 193 -12.46 13.83 -5.67
N LEU A 194 -12.14 12.59 -5.37
CA LEU A 194 -10.86 11.97 -5.74
C LEU A 194 -10.64 11.92 -7.25
N ALA A 195 -11.69 11.71 -8.05
CA ALA A 195 -11.58 11.72 -9.51
C ALA A 195 -10.98 13.02 -10.06
N ALA A 196 -11.38 14.18 -9.49
CA ALA A 196 -10.83 15.48 -9.89
C ALA A 196 -9.35 15.64 -9.49
N THR A 197 -8.96 15.09 -8.36
CA THR A 197 -7.55 15.04 -7.93
C THR A 197 -6.72 14.13 -8.84
N VAL A 198 -7.19 12.92 -9.12
CA VAL A 198 -6.54 11.95 -10.00
C VAL A 198 -6.34 12.52 -11.41
N ALA A 199 -7.30 13.30 -11.94
CA ALA A 199 -7.15 13.95 -13.24
C ALA A 199 -5.88 14.80 -13.36
N ARG A 200 -5.41 15.40 -12.25
CA ARG A 200 -4.25 16.31 -12.20
C ARG A 200 -2.92 15.59 -11.93
N ILE A 201 -2.92 14.43 -11.24
CA ILE A 201 -1.70 13.69 -10.89
C ILE A 201 -1.07 13.11 -12.16
N PRO A 202 0.25 13.25 -12.40
CA PRO A 202 0.93 12.62 -13.52
C PRO A 202 0.76 11.08 -13.52
N MET A 203 0.62 10.47 -14.70
CA MET A 203 0.39 9.03 -14.81
C MET A 203 1.52 8.18 -14.25
N GLU A 204 2.74 8.65 -14.34
CA GLU A 204 3.94 8.01 -13.77
C GLU A 204 3.94 7.89 -12.25
N HIS A 205 3.04 8.60 -11.56
CA HIS A 205 2.87 8.56 -10.10
C HIS A 205 1.55 7.87 -9.68
N ILE A 206 0.84 7.22 -10.60
CA ILE A 206 -0.40 6.49 -10.28
C ILE A 206 -0.11 4.99 -10.19
N LEU A 207 -0.49 4.40 -9.06
CA LEU A 207 -0.61 2.96 -8.84
C LEU A 207 -2.08 2.59 -8.71
N LEU A 208 -2.41 1.33 -8.97
CA LEU A 208 -3.74 0.79 -8.74
C LEU A 208 -3.69 -0.22 -7.60
N GLU A 209 -4.70 -0.16 -6.75
CA GLU A 209 -4.84 -1.04 -5.61
C GLU A 209 -6.30 -1.35 -5.31
N THR A 210 -6.56 -2.29 -4.43
CA THR A 210 -7.91 -2.56 -3.95
C THR A 210 -8.12 -2.23 -2.49
N ASP A 211 -7.10 -2.40 -1.66
CA ASP A 211 -7.22 -2.42 -0.20
C ASP A 211 -8.22 -3.50 0.27
N ALA A 212 -8.27 -4.61 -0.49
CA ALA A 212 -9.21 -5.70 -0.18
C ALA A 212 -8.84 -6.39 1.15
N PRO A 213 -9.84 -6.63 2.01
CA PRO A 213 -11.30 -6.70 1.79
C PRO A 213 -12.07 -5.39 1.94
N TYR A 214 -11.41 -4.25 2.10
CA TYR A 214 -12.01 -2.96 2.40
C TYR A 214 -12.36 -2.16 1.13
N LEU A 215 -13.16 -1.10 1.28
CA LEU A 215 -13.36 -0.03 0.29
C LEU A 215 -13.79 -0.49 -1.13
N ALA A 216 -14.66 -1.50 -1.24
CA ALA A 216 -15.13 -2.01 -2.53
C ALA A 216 -15.64 -0.89 -3.45
N PRO A 217 -15.26 -0.93 -4.77
CA PRO A 217 -15.72 0.06 -5.75
C PRO A 217 -17.22 -0.05 -6.04
N VAL A 218 -17.83 1.00 -6.59
CA VAL A 218 -19.18 0.91 -7.16
C VAL A 218 -19.13 -0.04 -8.38
N PRO A 219 -20.09 -0.99 -8.52
CA PRO A 219 -21.36 -1.12 -7.79
C PRO A 219 -21.32 -1.96 -6.51
N TYR A 220 -20.15 -2.41 -6.08
CA TYR A 220 -20.00 -3.34 -4.94
C TYR A 220 -19.84 -2.64 -3.58
N ARG A 221 -19.94 -1.33 -3.52
CA ARG A 221 -19.81 -0.56 -2.28
C ARG A 221 -20.66 -1.13 -1.14
N GLY A 222 -20.03 -1.30 0.04
CA GLY A 222 -20.67 -1.90 1.22
C GLY A 222 -20.68 -3.44 1.23
N LYS A 223 -20.02 -4.07 0.27
CA LYS A 223 -19.73 -5.50 0.27
C LYS A 223 -18.24 -5.72 0.49
N ARG A 224 -17.82 -6.96 0.78
CA ARG A 224 -16.42 -7.38 0.80
C ARG A 224 -15.76 -7.01 -0.54
N ASN A 225 -14.63 -6.32 -0.49
CA ASN A 225 -13.82 -6.05 -1.66
C ASN A 225 -12.97 -7.26 -2.03
N GLU A 226 -12.51 -7.31 -3.29
CA GLU A 226 -11.63 -8.35 -3.81
C GLU A 226 -10.69 -7.74 -4.86
N SER A 227 -9.47 -8.24 -4.97
CA SER A 227 -8.51 -7.86 -6.01
C SER A 227 -9.08 -8.05 -7.43
N ALA A 228 -10.08 -8.94 -7.61
CA ALA A 228 -10.82 -9.11 -8.86
C ALA A 228 -11.58 -7.85 -9.31
N TYR A 229 -11.78 -6.88 -8.43
CA TYR A 229 -12.44 -5.60 -8.77
C TYR A 229 -11.48 -4.51 -9.23
N LEU A 230 -10.18 -4.74 -9.25
CA LEU A 230 -9.18 -3.78 -9.72
C LEU A 230 -9.46 -3.24 -11.14
N PRO A 231 -9.92 -4.05 -12.12
CA PRO A 231 -10.29 -3.53 -13.44
C PRO A 231 -11.40 -2.48 -13.42
N ILE A 232 -12.27 -2.47 -12.40
CA ILE A 232 -13.30 -1.43 -12.23
C ILE A 232 -12.66 -0.10 -11.85
N VAL A 233 -11.65 -0.14 -10.96
CA VAL A 233 -10.85 1.03 -10.58
C VAL A 233 -10.10 1.55 -11.81
N ALA A 234 -9.44 0.65 -12.55
CA ALA A 234 -8.72 0.98 -13.79
C ALA A 234 -9.62 1.66 -14.83
N ALA A 235 -10.84 1.13 -15.03
CA ALA A 235 -11.80 1.71 -15.95
C ALA A 235 -12.21 3.14 -15.54
N LYS A 236 -12.35 3.40 -14.21
CA LYS A 236 -12.65 4.75 -13.72
C LYS A 236 -11.46 5.69 -13.88
N VAL A 237 -10.23 5.23 -13.65
CA VAL A 237 -9.04 6.04 -13.91
C VAL A 237 -8.89 6.34 -15.39
N ALA A 238 -9.18 5.39 -16.27
CA ALA A 238 -9.19 5.57 -17.73
C ALA A 238 -10.17 6.66 -18.17
N GLU A 239 -11.42 6.62 -17.66
CA GLU A 239 -12.43 7.67 -17.88
C GLU A 239 -11.89 9.05 -17.45
N VAL A 240 -11.33 9.14 -16.25
CA VAL A 240 -10.82 10.40 -15.66
C VAL A 240 -9.64 10.96 -16.44
N LYS A 241 -8.77 10.11 -16.96
CA LYS A 241 -7.56 10.46 -17.71
C LYS A 241 -7.80 10.65 -19.21
N GLY A 242 -8.97 10.25 -19.73
CA GLY A 242 -9.22 10.24 -21.15
C GLY A 242 -8.34 9.25 -21.93
N MET A 243 -7.98 8.14 -21.29
CA MET A 243 -7.12 7.08 -21.81
C MET A 243 -7.92 5.78 -21.96
N SER A 244 -7.39 4.83 -22.72
CA SER A 244 -7.95 3.47 -22.73
C SER A 244 -7.58 2.70 -21.47
N VAL A 245 -8.39 1.72 -21.09
CA VAL A 245 -8.07 0.81 -19.95
C VAL A 245 -6.74 0.09 -20.16
N LYS A 246 -6.41 -0.24 -21.41
CA LYS A 246 -5.15 -0.88 -21.76
C LYS A 246 -3.93 0.03 -21.49
N GLU A 247 -4.01 1.29 -21.84
CA GLU A 247 -2.94 2.27 -21.53
C GLU A 247 -2.80 2.46 -20.03
N ILE A 248 -3.89 2.50 -19.26
CA ILE A 248 -3.83 2.54 -17.80
C ILE A 248 -3.15 1.28 -17.25
N GLU A 249 -3.55 0.10 -17.72
CA GLU A 249 -2.93 -1.17 -17.34
C GLU A 249 -1.42 -1.14 -17.58
N GLU A 250 -0.98 -0.77 -18.79
CA GLU A 250 0.43 -0.75 -19.16
C GLU A 250 1.24 0.23 -18.29
N VAL A 251 0.74 1.45 -18.11
CA VAL A 251 1.48 2.48 -17.35
C VAL A 251 1.53 2.13 -15.87
N THR A 252 0.41 1.78 -15.25
CA THR A 252 0.38 1.51 -13.80
C THR A 252 1.10 0.22 -13.43
N THR A 253 1.10 -0.80 -14.30
CA THR A 253 1.93 -2.00 -14.12
C THR A 253 3.41 -1.67 -14.16
N ASN A 254 3.84 -0.86 -15.13
CA ASN A 254 5.24 -0.43 -15.22
C ASN A 254 5.66 0.41 -14.00
N ASN A 255 4.77 1.28 -13.50
CA ASN A 255 5.02 2.04 -12.28
C ASN A 255 5.23 1.11 -11.07
N ALA A 256 4.33 0.12 -10.89
CA ALA A 256 4.45 -0.86 -9.81
C ALA A 256 5.74 -1.69 -9.93
N PHE A 257 6.07 -2.19 -11.12
CA PHE A 257 7.30 -2.95 -11.35
C PHE A 257 8.55 -2.12 -11.02
N LYS A 258 8.56 -0.85 -11.42
CA LYS A 258 9.67 0.07 -11.15
C LYS A 258 9.80 0.37 -9.66
N LEU A 259 8.68 0.69 -8.97
CA LEU A 259 8.70 1.10 -7.58
C LEU A 259 9.11 -0.06 -6.66
N PHE A 260 8.46 -1.21 -6.82
CA PHE A 260 8.63 -2.38 -5.94
C PHE A 260 9.71 -3.36 -6.42
N ASN A 261 10.37 -3.08 -7.56
CA ASN A 261 11.38 -3.96 -8.17
C ASN A 261 10.90 -5.42 -8.33
N ILE A 262 9.68 -5.60 -8.80
CA ILE A 262 9.04 -6.90 -9.10
C ILE A 262 8.91 -7.11 -10.60
N GLN A 263 8.62 -8.37 -11.03
CA GLN A 263 8.46 -8.73 -12.45
C GLN A 263 7.19 -9.55 -12.69
#